data_5038dd9bec705eb380d3df1739bbee21
#
_entry.id   5038dd9bec705eb380d3df1739bbee21
#
_cell.length_a   1.000
_cell.length_b   1.000
_cell.length_c   1.000
_cell.angle_alpha   90.00
_cell.angle_beta   90.00
_cell.angle_gamma   90.00
#
_symmetry.space_group_name_H-M   'P 1'
#
loop_
_entity.id
_entity.type
_entity.pdbx_description
1 polymer ?
#
loop_
_entity_poly.entity_id
_entity_poly.type
_entity_poly.pdbx_seq_one_letter_code
_entity_poly.pdbx_strand_id
1 'polypeptide(L)'
;IQSNDIKPVANDRILRKFSLQGGGNGQVRAALSHGYFLKELFSKVIFPDRNLVRQHTTPAKTRLRQFAVLGALCCLGLALGGWSWSYFNNRSLLANVEQDLAKAVKLQEGRIDLQSRLEALEIIQDRLAQLEQFNAEHPVSIGLGLYQGERMADSLRREYFAGVSNVMLLPVKENIEAFLNEVNLHGDKLKPQGATASRPGRNAQYKDASPVDVEDGYNALKTYLMLSSRDHVDVGHLSDQVTRFWRSWLEANRGTMTREEMIRTAGRVLTFHLEHANHPAWPTIANNLVLVDEVRDKLRQVVRGMPAAERVYAEIKARASTRFAPLTVANIVGPDNAALVAGSHVVSGAFSVDAWREYVQNAIKDAATNEQSNADWVLQTSTKDDLTLEGSPEQIQKALIAMYKRDYTDEWKQFVQGVSVSSFETFPDAITAMDRLGDAQLSPVGTLIKVVF
;
A
#
# COMPACT_ATOMS: atom_id res chain seq x y z
N ILE A 1 -65.23 59.96 -0.62
CA ILE A 1 -64.90 61.38 -0.70
C ILE A 1 -66.19 62.08 -1.10
N GLN A 2 -66.88 62.69 -0.15
CA GLN A 2 -67.99 63.57 -0.39
C GLN A 2 -67.40 64.94 -0.72
N SER A 3 -67.52 65.33 -1.99
CA SER A 3 -67.34 66.69 -2.36
C SER A 3 -68.76 67.35 -2.43
N ASN A 4 -68.97 68.34 -1.55
CA ASN A 4 -70.24 69.06 -1.45
C ASN A 4 -70.40 70.10 -2.51
N ASP A 5 -69.53 70.27 -3.47
CA ASP A 5 -69.59 71.15 -4.60
C ASP A 5 -69.70 70.39 -5.92
N ILE A 6 -70.90 69.93 -6.22
CA ILE A 6 -71.18 69.42 -7.55
C ILE A 6 -71.77 70.57 -8.39
N LYS A 7 -70.90 71.31 -9.03
CA LYS A 7 -71.33 71.98 -10.24
C LYS A 7 -71.45 70.89 -11.35
N PRO A 8 -72.61 70.85 -12.03
CA PRO A 8 -72.74 69.87 -13.12
C PRO A 8 -71.88 70.34 -14.31
N VAL A 9 -70.68 69.80 -14.32
CA VAL A 9 -69.86 69.90 -15.54
C VAL A 9 -70.35 68.75 -16.45
N ALA A 10 -71.22 69.10 -17.33
CA ALA A 10 -71.59 68.23 -18.40
C ALA A 10 -70.36 68.00 -19.28
N ASN A 11 -69.75 66.86 -19.12
CA ASN A 11 -68.59 66.50 -19.94
C ASN A 11 -69.13 66.03 -21.30
N ASP A 12 -69.27 67.01 -22.23
CA ASP A 12 -69.79 66.84 -23.60
C ASP A 12 -69.18 65.65 -24.34
N ARG A 13 -68.00 65.21 -24.00
CA ARG A 13 -67.36 64.04 -24.61
C ARG A 13 -68.01 62.72 -24.18
N ILE A 14 -68.51 62.64 -22.94
CA ILE A 14 -69.14 61.42 -22.39
C ILE A 14 -70.57 61.34 -22.96
N LEU A 15 -71.32 62.49 -23.04
CA LEU A 15 -72.64 62.52 -23.57
C LEU A 15 -72.69 62.16 -25.09
N ARG A 16 -71.70 62.60 -25.86
CA ARG A 16 -71.56 62.18 -27.28
C ARG A 16 -71.26 60.75 -27.52
N LYS A 17 -70.49 60.14 -26.58
CA LYS A 17 -70.08 58.77 -26.74
C LYS A 17 -71.15 57.72 -26.35
N PHE A 18 -72.16 58.17 -25.59
CA PHE A 18 -73.24 57.26 -25.14
C PHE A 18 -74.61 57.67 -25.78
N SER A 19 -74.64 58.55 -26.82
CA SER A 19 -75.84 58.91 -27.58
C SER A 19 -77.07 59.34 -26.71
N LEU A 20 -76.80 59.97 -25.57
CA LEU A 20 -77.85 60.48 -24.71
C LEU A 20 -78.16 61.89 -25.08
N GLN A 21 -78.92 62.05 -26.16
CA GLN A 21 -79.62 63.34 -26.50
C GLN A 21 -80.88 63.44 -25.64
N GLY A 22 -80.80 64.22 -24.61
CA GLY A 22 -82.01 64.58 -23.86
C GLY A 22 -82.38 66.00 -24.13
N GLY A 23 -83.42 66.17 -24.93
CA GLY A 23 -84.12 67.44 -25.04
C GLY A 23 -85.00 67.62 -23.81
N GLY A 24 -85.10 68.85 -23.34
CA GLY A 24 -86.17 69.23 -22.47
C GLY A 24 -85.74 70.08 -21.26
N ASN A 25 -86.13 71.38 -21.32
CA ASN A 25 -86.20 72.30 -20.20
C ASN A 25 -86.93 71.68 -19.00
N GLY A 26 -86.23 71.33 -17.94
CA GLY A 26 -86.83 70.93 -16.73
C GLY A 26 -86.04 71.49 -15.54
N GLN A 27 -86.68 72.24 -14.69
CA GLN A 27 -86.16 72.81 -13.44
C GLN A 27 -85.37 71.78 -12.68
N VAL A 28 -84.16 72.14 -12.38
CA VAL A 28 -83.31 71.30 -11.57
C VAL A 28 -83.83 71.40 -10.11
N ARG A 29 -84.66 70.50 -9.70
CA ARG A 29 -84.86 70.21 -8.30
C ARG A 29 -83.57 69.68 -7.75
N ALA A 30 -83.08 70.35 -6.67
CA ALA A 30 -81.94 69.87 -5.89
C ALA A 30 -82.20 68.43 -5.52
N ALA A 31 -81.62 67.54 -6.23
CA ALA A 31 -81.64 66.15 -5.95
C ALA A 31 -80.69 65.95 -4.74
N LEU A 32 -81.31 65.55 -3.62
CA LEU A 32 -80.63 65.05 -2.49
C LEU A 32 -79.46 64.12 -2.94
N SER A 33 -78.29 64.45 -2.52
CA SER A 33 -77.06 63.69 -2.83
C SER A 33 -77.13 62.25 -2.23
N HIS A 34 -77.90 61.46 -2.89
CA HIS A 34 -77.79 60.03 -2.68
C HIS A 34 -76.78 59.56 -3.71
N GLY A 35 -75.59 59.19 -3.18
CA GLY A 35 -74.52 58.56 -3.97
C GLY A 35 -75.02 57.28 -4.57
N TYR A 36 -75.73 57.43 -5.72
CA TYR A 36 -76.21 56.29 -6.51
C TYR A 36 -75.00 55.46 -6.89
N PHE A 37 -75.04 54.18 -6.58
CA PHE A 37 -74.03 53.19 -6.81
C PHE A 37 -72.96 53.01 -5.72
N LEU A 38 -72.47 54.11 -5.09
CA LEU A 38 -71.34 53.94 -4.17
C LEU A 38 -71.73 53.19 -2.87
N LYS A 39 -72.86 53.62 -2.26
CA LYS A 39 -73.33 52.98 -1.00
C LYS A 39 -73.77 51.54 -1.24
N GLU A 40 -74.46 51.27 -2.34
CA GLU A 40 -74.86 49.90 -2.66
C GLU A 40 -73.72 49.07 -3.20
N LEU A 41 -72.78 49.67 -3.94
CA LEU A 41 -71.58 48.98 -4.39
C LEU A 41 -70.73 48.50 -3.17
N PHE A 42 -70.48 49.36 -2.23
CA PHE A 42 -69.78 49.02 -1.05
C PHE A 42 -70.52 48.06 -0.09
N SER A 43 -71.84 48.34 0.11
CA SER A 43 -72.62 47.53 1.05
C SER A 43 -73.12 46.18 0.50
N LYS A 44 -73.48 46.14 -0.78
CA LYS A 44 -74.03 44.91 -1.39
C LYS A 44 -73.04 44.10 -2.21
N VAL A 45 -71.96 44.74 -2.71
CA VAL A 45 -70.96 44.04 -3.54
C VAL A 45 -69.63 43.95 -2.84
N ILE A 46 -68.95 45.05 -2.52
CA ILE A 46 -67.58 45.04 -2.01
C ILE A 46 -67.50 44.43 -0.61
N PHE A 47 -68.39 44.81 0.31
CA PHE A 47 -68.32 44.25 1.67
C PHE A 47 -68.79 42.81 1.79
N PRO A 48 -69.84 42.35 1.09
CA PRO A 48 -70.09 40.93 1.06
C PRO A 48 -68.98 40.12 0.36
N ASP A 49 -68.47 40.68 -0.76
CA ASP A 49 -67.43 40.00 -1.57
C ASP A 49 -66.05 40.08 -0.98
N ARG A 50 -65.81 40.84 0.10
CA ARG A 50 -64.49 40.91 0.75
C ARG A 50 -64.02 39.49 1.19
N ASN A 51 -64.93 38.56 1.36
CA ASN A 51 -64.62 37.17 1.70
C ASN A 51 -64.38 36.28 0.48
N LEU A 52 -64.75 36.71 -0.77
CA LEU A 52 -64.44 36.02 -2.00
C LEU A 52 -62.94 36.17 -2.36
N VAL A 53 -62.26 37.24 -1.91
CA VAL A 53 -60.83 37.42 -2.05
C VAL A 53 -60.02 36.62 -1.05
N ARG A 54 -60.68 36.06 -0.02
CA ARG A 54 -60.04 35.00 0.75
C ARG A 54 -59.91 33.81 -0.17
N GLN A 55 -58.70 33.62 -0.72
CA GLN A 55 -58.34 32.35 -1.29
C GLN A 55 -58.77 31.26 -0.28
N HIS A 56 -59.71 30.43 -0.66
CA HIS A 56 -60.07 29.21 0.07
C HIS A 56 -58.89 28.24 0.04
N THR A 57 -57.81 28.61 0.70
CA THR A 57 -56.82 27.65 1.09
C THR A 57 -57.44 26.91 2.28
N THR A 58 -57.88 25.69 2.06
CA THR A 58 -58.34 24.82 3.16
C THR A 58 -57.24 24.87 4.25
N PRO A 59 -57.59 25.11 5.52
CA PRO A 59 -56.60 25.23 6.60
C PRO A 59 -55.58 24.06 6.66
N ALA A 60 -55.99 22.92 6.14
CA ALA A 60 -55.09 21.75 5.97
C ALA A 60 -53.99 21.98 4.92
N LYS A 61 -54.33 22.58 3.76
CA LYS A 61 -53.30 22.85 2.71
C LYS A 61 -52.33 23.94 3.10
N THR A 62 -52.75 24.96 3.84
CA THR A 62 -51.85 25.99 4.37
C THR A 62 -50.93 25.45 5.44
N ARG A 63 -51.40 24.63 6.37
CA ARG A 63 -50.58 23.94 7.37
C ARG A 63 -49.58 22.97 6.73
N LEU A 64 -50.03 22.17 5.75
CA LEU A 64 -49.15 21.27 5.01
C LEU A 64 -48.00 22.05 4.30
N ARG A 65 -48.32 23.18 3.66
CA ARG A 65 -47.32 24.04 3.02
C ARG A 65 -46.36 24.68 4.03
N GLN A 66 -46.85 25.09 5.22
CA GLN A 66 -45.99 25.59 6.29
C GLN A 66 -45.06 24.50 6.83
N PHE A 67 -45.56 23.27 7.06
CA PHE A 67 -44.73 22.13 7.47
C PHE A 67 -43.71 21.76 6.38
N ALA A 68 -44.08 21.80 5.08
CA ALA A 68 -43.15 21.54 4.00
C ALA A 68 -42.05 22.61 3.94
N VAL A 69 -42.36 23.90 4.12
CA VAL A 69 -41.36 24.98 4.19
C VAL A 69 -40.46 24.82 5.43
N LEU A 70 -41.03 24.52 6.60
CA LEU A 70 -40.26 24.26 7.81
C LEU A 70 -39.35 23.06 7.64
N GLY A 71 -39.86 21.96 7.06
CA GLY A 71 -39.08 20.77 6.73
C GLY A 71 -37.92 21.08 5.78
N ALA A 72 -38.18 21.85 4.71
CA ALA A 72 -37.14 22.28 3.77
C ALA A 72 -36.06 23.17 4.46
N LEU A 73 -36.46 24.05 5.37
CA LEU A 73 -35.52 24.87 6.14
C LEU A 73 -34.69 24.03 7.11
N CYS A 74 -35.32 23.03 7.76
CA CYS A 74 -34.59 22.10 8.60
C CYS A 74 -33.58 21.28 7.79
N CYS A 75 -33.96 20.73 6.65
CA CYS A 75 -33.07 20.00 5.74
C CYS A 75 -31.90 20.91 5.26
N LEU A 76 -32.20 22.16 4.89
CA LEU A 76 -31.17 23.13 4.51
C LEU A 76 -30.22 23.41 5.67
N GLY A 77 -30.76 23.61 6.87
CA GLY A 77 -29.96 23.81 8.10
C GLY A 77 -29.04 22.64 8.41
N LEU A 78 -29.56 21.41 8.30
CA LEU A 78 -28.78 20.18 8.48
C LEU A 78 -27.69 20.03 7.40
N ALA A 79 -28.03 20.34 6.13
CA ALA A 79 -27.05 20.31 5.05
C ALA A 79 -25.92 21.33 5.24
N LEU A 80 -26.25 22.56 5.60
CA LEU A 80 -25.26 23.60 5.90
C LEU A 80 -24.45 23.27 7.14
N GLY A 81 -25.06 22.73 8.18
CA GLY A 81 -24.37 22.25 9.38
C GLY A 81 -23.41 21.11 9.06
N GLY A 82 -23.85 20.12 8.27
CA GLY A 82 -23.01 19.03 7.82
C GLY A 82 -21.84 19.48 6.96
N TRP A 83 -22.07 20.39 6.02
CA TRP A 83 -20.99 20.98 5.21
C TRP A 83 -19.99 21.79 6.04
N SER A 84 -20.48 22.59 7.01
CA SER A 84 -19.61 23.35 7.90
C SER A 84 -18.74 22.39 8.73
N TRP A 85 -19.33 21.35 9.28
CA TRP A 85 -18.61 20.31 10.02
C TRP A 85 -17.55 19.63 9.17
N SER A 86 -17.91 19.18 7.96
CA SER A 86 -16.96 18.60 7.00
C SER A 86 -15.85 19.58 6.61
N TYR A 87 -16.17 20.86 6.41
CA TYR A 87 -15.18 21.90 6.10
C TYR A 87 -14.14 22.06 7.22
N PHE A 88 -14.58 22.16 8.48
CA PHE A 88 -13.67 22.29 9.60
C PHE A 88 -12.77 21.06 9.76
N ASN A 89 -13.31 19.86 9.59
CA ASN A 89 -12.52 18.63 9.66
C ASN A 89 -11.50 18.53 8.52
N ASN A 90 -11.86 18.87 7.29
CA ASN A 90 -10.92 18.91 6.16
C ASN A 90 -9.84 20.00 6.37
N ARG A 91 -10.19 21.14 6.90
CA ARG A 91 -9.23 22.21 7.23
C ARG A 91 -8.25 21.76 8.32
N SER A 92 -8.75 21.07 9.34
CA SER A 92 -7.91 20.49 10.40
C SER A 92 -6.97 19.40 9.82
N LEU A 93 -7.47 18.54 8.94
CA LEU A 93 -6.66 17.55 8.26
C LEU A 93 -5.53 18.19 7.45
N LEU A 94 -5.83 19.23 6.66
CA LEU A 94 -4.82 19.98 5.90
C LEU A 94 -3.76 20.61 6.83
N ALA A 95 -4.19 21.26 7.90
CA ALA A 95 -3.27 21.86 8.87
C ALA A 95 -2.35 20.83 9.53
N ASN A 96 -2.87 19.64 9.83
CA ASN A 96 -2.06 18.54 10.37
C ASN A 96 -1.03 18.03 9.34
N VAL A 97 -1.42 17.91 8.07
CA VAL A 97 -0.49 17.54 6.98
C VAL A 97 0.61 18.59 6.80
N GLU A 98 0.25 19.87 6.79
CA GLU A 98 1.22 20.99 6.73
C GLU A 98 2.18 20.98 7.91
N GLN A 99 1.66 20.73 9.11
CA GLN A 99 2.49 20.67 10.33
C GLN A 99 3.48 19.49 10.27
N ASP A 100 3.06 18.34 9.80
CA ASP A 100 3.93 17.16 9.69
C ASP A 100 4.98 17.33 8.60
N LEU A 101 4.62 17.90 7.46
CA LEU A 101 5.60 18.30 6.44
C LEU A 101 6.61 19.31 6.98
N ALA A 102 6.15 20.33 7.71
CA ALA A 102 7.05 21.30 8.34
C ALA A 102 8.00 20.65 9.37
N LYS A 103 7.53 19.65 10.13
CA LYS A 103 8.39 18.84 11.01
C LYS A 103 9.42 18.05 10.23
N ALA A 104 9.01 17.35 9.16
CA ALA A 104 9.90 16.57 8.31
C ALA A 104 10.98 17.45 7.66
N VAL A 105 10.62 18.63 7.15
CA VAL A 105 11.57 19.61 6.60
C VAL A 105 12.52 20.12 7.67
N LYS A 106 11.99 20.50 8.86
CA LYS A 106 12.82 21.00 9.96
C LYS A 106 13.81 19.96 10.48
N LEU A 107 13.46 18.66 10.46
CA LEU A 107 14.41 17.59 10.81
C LEU A 107 15.57 17.51 9.83
N GLN A 108 15.35 17.87 8.57
CA GLN A 108 16.39 17.87 7.52
C GLN A 108 17.16 19.21 7.44
N GLU A 109 16.61 20.29 7.99
CA GLU A 109 17.29 21.59 8.07
C GLU A 109 18.51 21.52 8.99
N GLY A 110 19.70 21.49 8.40
CA GLY A 110 20.97 21.46 9.12
C GLY A 110 21.45 20.08 9.58
N ARG A 111 20.69 19.02 9.29
CA ARG A 111 21.06 17.63 9.58
C ARG A 111 20.92 16.78 8.32
N ILE A 112 22.06 16.26 7.83
CA ILE A 112 22.10 15.38 6.66
C ILE A 112 22.34 13.91 7.10
N ASP A 113 22.21 13.65 8.41
CA ASP A 113 22.41 12.33 8.99
C ASP A 113 21.27 11.36 8.64
N LEU A 114 21.58 10.06 8.66
CA LEU A 114 20.62 9.00 8.32
C LEU A 114 19.39 9.04 9.22
N GLN A 115 19.56 9.29 10.51
CA GLN A 115 18.48 9.34 11.48
C GLN A 115 17.41 10.36 11.07
N SER A 116 17.82 11.61 10.81
CA SER A 116 16.90 12.67 10.43
C SER A 116 16.16 12.37 9.11
N ARG A 117 16.83 11.72 8.16
CA ARG A 117 16.22 11.31 6.89
C ARG A 117 15.19 10.22 7.08
N LEU A 118 15.49 9.20 7.87
CA LEU A 118 14.56 8.10 8.14
C LEU A 118 13.36 8.57 8.97
N GLU A 119 13.57 9.41 10.01
CA GLU A 119 12.49 10.00 10.79
C GLU A 119 11.55 10.87 9.93
N ALA A 120 12.11 11.65 9.02
CA ALA A 120 11.30 12.44 8.09
C ALA A 120 10.46 11.56 7.16
N LEU A 121 11.03 10.44 6.67
CA LEU A 121 10.29 9.46 5.86
C LEU A 121 9.18 8.77 6.67
N GLU A 122 9.42 8.42 7.93
CA GLU A 122 8.38 7.85 8.82
C GLU A 122 7.21 8.81 9.02
N ILE A 123 7.46 10.09 9.24
CA ILE A 123 6.40 11.12 9.38
C ILE A 123 5.54 11.17 8.11
N ILE A 124 6.16 11.19 6.93
CA ILE A 124 5.44 11.23 5.65
C ILE A 124 4.67 9.92 5.44
N GLN A 125 5.29 8.78 5.75
CA GLN A 125 4.69 7.45 5.65
C GLN A 125 3.44 7.31 6.52
N ASP A 126 3.51 7.68 7.80
CA ASP A 126 2.40 7.59 8.73
C ASP A 126 1.22 8.46 8.27
N ARG A 127 1.52 9.66 7.75
CA ARG A 127 0.50 10.54 7.20
C ARG A 127 -0.11 10.01 5.91
N LEU A 128 0.71 9.44 5.04
CA LEU A 128 0.25 8.83 3.78
C LEU A 128 -0.65 7.62 4.07
N ALA A 129 -0.24 6.73 4.97
CA ALA A 129 -1.06 5.58 5.40
C ALA A 129 -2.42 6.02 5.96
N GLN A 130 -2.46 7.10 6.77
CA GLN A 130 -3.72 7.65 7.28
C GLN A 130 -4.62 8.18 6.15
N LEU A 131 -4.07 8.89 5.16
CA LEU A 131 -4.83 9.40 4.03
C LEU A 131 -5.36 8.26 3.15
N GLU A 132 -4.58 7.20 2.96
CA GLU A 132 -4.99 6.00 2.23
C GLU A 132 -6.12 5.26 2.95
N GLN A 133 -6.04 5.17 4.28
CA GLN A 133 -7.15 4.65 5.08
C GLN A 133 -8.41 5.50 4.92
N PHE A 134 -8.32 6.83 4.99
CA PHE A 134 -9.46 7.72 4.76
C PHE A 134 -10.02 7.62 3.34
N ASN A 135 -9.17 7.41 2.33
CA ASN A 135 -9.59 7.17 0.96
C ASN A 135 -10.35 5.84 0.81
N ALA A 136 -10.00 4.81 1.59
CA ALA A 136 -10.68 3.52 1.58
C ALA A 136 -11.98 3.53 2.38
N GLU A 137 -12.00 4.14 3.58
CA GLU A 137 -13.15 4.14 4.49
C GLU A 137 -14.20 5.21 4.18
N HIS A 138 -13.85 6.27 3.46
CA HIS A 138 -14.71 7.41 3.13
C HIS A 138 -15.48 7.97 4.34
N PRO A 139 -14.84 8.38 5.45
CA PRO A 139 -15.53 8.82 6.63
C PRO A 139 -16.42 10.03 6.36
N VAL A 140 -17.67 9.99 6.82
CA VAL A 140 -18.68 11.03 6.59
C VAL A 140 -18.23 12.39 7.10
N SER A 141 -17.41 12.41 8.17
CA SER A 141 -16.91 13.63 8.82
C SER A 141 -16.06 14.54 7.92
N ILE A 142 -15.40 13.98 6.91
CA ILE A 142 -14.57 14.70 5.93
C ILE A 142 -15.13 14.62 4.51
N GLY A 143 -16.17 13.82 4.29
CA GLY A 143 -16.84 13.61 3.02
C GLY A 143 -17.63 14.83 2.54
N LEU A 144 -18.88 14.61 2.11
CA LEU A 144 -19.83 15.62 1.60
C LEU A 144 -19.29 16.46 0.42
N GLY A 145 -18.40 15.87 -0.39
CA GLY A 145 -17.83 16.50 -1.58
C GLY A 145 -16.69 17.51 -1.32
N LEU A 146 -16.24 17.66 -0.08
CA LEU A 146 -15.16 18.59 0.29
C LEU A 146 -13.79 17.91 0.49
N TYR A 147 -13.75 16.58 0.49
CA TYR A 147 -12.53 15.83 0.75
C TYR A 147 -11.51 15.97 -0.39
N GLN A 148 -10.29 16.38 -0.03
CA GLN A 148 -9.15 16.58 -0.95
C GLN A 148 -8.01 15.58 -0.67
N GLY A 149 -8.25 14.56 0.15
CA GLY A 149 -7.22 13.64 0.65
C GLY A 149 -6.50 12.88 -0.45
N GLU A 150 -7.17 12.54 -1.55
CA GLU A 150 -6.56 11.86 -2.69
C GLU A 150 -5.43 12.70 -3.31
N ARG A 151 -5.68 13.99 -3.57
CA ARG A 151 -4.65 14.91 -4.11
C ARG A 151 -3.49 15.13 -3.14
N MET A 152 -3.80 15.20 -1.84
CA MET A 152 -2.77 15.30 -0.80
C MET A 152 -1.94 14.03 -0.73
N ALA A 153 -2.57 12.85 -0.78
CA ALA A 153 -1.89 11.56 -0.80
C ALA A 153 -0.96 11.44 -2.01
N ASP A 154 -1.39 11.86 -3.20
CA ASP A 154 -0.54 11.83 -4.40
C ASP A 154 0.68 12.75 -4.30
N SER A 155 0.53 13.90 -3.66
CA SER A 155 1.64 14.82 -3.46
C SER A 155 2.62 14.28 -2.42
N LEU A 156 2.13 13.79 -1.27
CA LEU A 156 2.95 13.16 -0.24
C LEU A 156 3.66 11.91 -0.75
N ARG A 157 3.00 11.11 -1.57
CA ARG A 157 3.57 9.90 -2.17
C ARG A 157 4.75 10.23 -3.07
N ARG A 158 4.68 11.32 -3.86
CA ARG A 158 5.81 11.78 -4.67
C ARG A 158 7.00 12.18 -3.81
N GLU A 159 6.77 12.92 -2.74
CA GLU A 159 7.83 13.30 -1.79
C GLU A 159 8.42 12.08 -1.07
N TYR A 160 7.57 11.16 -0.62
CA TYR A 160 7.99 9.90 -0.02
C TYR A 160 8.88 9.09 -0.98
N PHE A 161 8.44 8.89 -2.22
CA PHE A 161 9.22 8.15 -3.21
C PHE A 161 10.53 8.84 -3.59
N ALA A 162 10.55 10.17 -3.66
CA ALA A 162 11.79 10.92 -3.86
C ALA A 162 12.77 10.74 -2.68
N GLY A 163 12.27 10.79 -1.45
CA GLY A 163 13.05 10.53 -0.25
C GLY A 163 13.60 9.10 -0.20
N VAL A 164 12.76 8.10 -0.46
CA VAL A 164 13.16 6.69 -0.53
C VAL A 164 14.18 6.44 -1.64
N SER A 165 14.03 7.09 -2.79
CA SER A 165 15.01 6.98 -3.88
C SER A 165 16.40 7.41 -3.45
N ASN A 166 16.52 8.48 -2.66
CA ASN A 166 17.79 9.00 -2.19
C ASN A 166 18.39 8.19 -1.03
N VAL A 167 17.55 7.70 -0.13
CA VAL A 167 18.04 7.06 1.11
C VAL A 167 18.21 5.54 0.93
N MET A 168 17.43 4.93 0.05
CA MET A 168 17.41 3.48 -0.14
C MET A 168 17.83 3.07 -1.56
N LEU A 169 17.11 3.53 -2.61
CA LEU A 169 17.31 2.99 -3.95
C LEU A 169 18.66 3.33 -4.54
N LEU A 170 19.18 4.55 -4.36
CA LEU A 170 20.52 4.94 -4.84
C LEU A 170 21.63 4.13 -4.17
N PRO A 171 21.73 4.05 -2.82
CA PRO A 171 22.72 3.20 -2.17
C PRO A 171 22.62 1.72 -2.54
N VAL A 172 21.39 1.19 -2.65
CA VAL A 172 21.15 -0.20 -3.07
C VAL A 172 21.64 -0.42 -4.49
N LYS A 173 21.31 0.51 -5.41
CA LYS A 173 21.79 0.46 -6.80
C LYS A 173 23.31 0.44 -6.86
N GLU A 174 23.98 1.36 -6.17
CA GLU A 174 25.44 1.45 -6.15
C GLU A 174 26.08 0.16 -5.63
N ASN A 175 25.54 -0.40 -4.55
CA ASN A 175 26.03 -1.65 -3.98
C ASN A 175 25.77 -2.87 -4.88
N ILE A 176 24.61 -2.93 -5.55
CA ILE A 176 24.33 -4.01 -6.52
C ILE A 176 25.24 -3.85 -7.74
N GLU A 177 25.43 -2.65 -8.29
CA GLU A 177 26.32 -2.43 -9.43
C GLU A 177 27.78 -2.77 -9.08
N ALA A 178 28.24 -2.42 -7.89
CA ALA A 178 29.57 -2.81 -7.41
C ALA A 178 29.70 -4.34 -7.33
N PHE A 179 28.68 -5.02 -6.78
CA PHE A 179 28.65 -6.48 -6.72
C PHE A 179 28.59 -7.13 -8.12
N LEU A 180 27.79 -6.61 -9.04
CA LEU A 180 27.70 -7.10 -10.41
C LEU A 180 29.01 -6.88 -11.18
N ASN A 181 29.73 -5.78 -10.93
CA ASN A 181 31.07 -5.57 -11.47
C ASN A 181 32.05 -6.62 -10.95
N GLU A 182 31.98 -7.00 -9.66
CA GLU A 182 32.79 -8.10 -9.12
C GLU A 182 32.44 -9.44 -9.78
N VAL A 183 31.14 -9.73 -10.02
CA VAL A 183 30.71 -10.90 -10.80
C VAL A 183 31.29 -10.88 -12.19
N ASN A 184 31.32 -9.72 -12.87
CA ASN A 184 31.87 -9.59 -14.20
C ASN A 184 33.39 -9.82 -14.24
N LEU A 185 34.13 -9.25 -13.27
CA LEU A 185 35.58 -9.37 -13.19
C LEU A 185 36.05 -10.79 -12.78
N HIS A 186 35.28 -11.48 -11.95
CA HIS A 186 35.65 -12.77 -11.36
C HIS A 186 34.70 -13.90 -11.78
N GLY A 187 33.98 -13.77 -12.90
CA GLY A 187 33.01 -14.74 -13.37
C GLY A 187 33.58 -16.14 -13.58
N ASP A 188 34.84 -16.25 -13.96
CA ASP A 188 35.59 -17.50 -14.11
C ASP A 188 35.90 -18.22 -12.77
N LYS A 189 35.80 -17.52 -11.64
CA LYS A 189 35.97 -18.07 -10.29
C LYS A 189 34.63 -18.42 -9.61
N LEU A 190 33.51 -18.08 -10.24
CA LEU A 190 32.20 -18.44 -9.73
C LEU A 190 32.06 -19.97 -9.69
N LYS A 191 31.67 -20.48 -8.54
CA LYS A 191 31.45 -21.92 -8.37
C LYS A 191 30.03 -22.26 -8.75
N PRO A 192 29.81 -23.35 -9.51
CA PRO A 192 28.48 -23.89 -9.69
C PRO A 192 27.85 -24.23 -8.34
N GLN A 193 26.56 -24.05 -8.22
CA GLN A 193 25.81 -24.41 -7.05
C GLN A 193 26.02 -25.90 -6.72
N GLY A 194 26.43 -26.23 -5.48
CA GLY A 194 26.72 -27.61 -5.06
C GLY A 194 28.21 -27.97 -4.88
N ALA A 195 29.15 -27.19 -5.38
CA ALA A 195 30.53 -27.31 -4.93
C ALA A 195 30.56 -26.79 -3.50
N THR A 196 30.97 -27.65 -2.55
CA THR A 196 31.07 -27.40 -1.10
C THR A 196 31.63 -26.01 -0.79
N ALA A 197 30.77 -25.02 -0.83
CA ALA A 197 31.07 -23.72 -0.31
C ALA A 197 31.10 -23.88 1.21
N SER A 198 32.27 -23.71 1.81
CA SER A 198 32.37 -23.51 3.25
C SER A 198 31.40 -22.38 3.59
N ARG A 199 30.25 -22.75 4.16
CA ARG A 199 29.25 -21.75 4.55
C ARG A 199 29.91 -20.78 5.48
N PRO A 200 29.73 -19.51 5.22
CA PRO A 200 30.21 -18.48 6.11
C PRO A 200 29.55 -18.71 7.47
N GLY A 201 30.36 -18.70 8.53
CA GLY A 201 29.89 -18.84 9.91
C GLY A 201 28.86 -17.74 10.28
N ARG A 202 28.35 -17.79 11.51
CA ARG A 202 27.31 -16.94 12.13
C ARG A 202 27.32 -15.43 11.76
N ASN A 203 28.46 -14.90 11.30
CA ASN A 203 28.67 -13.50 10.89
C ASN A 203 28.51 -13.26 9.39
N ALA A 204 28.22 -14.26 8.60
CA ALA A 204 28.17 -14.14 7.15
C ALA A 204 26.91 -13.47 6.62
N GLN A 205 25.88 -13.42 7.41
CA GLN A 205 24.69 -12.61 7.11
C GLN A 205 25.02 -11.12 6.92
N TYR A 206 26.26 -10.70 7.27
CA TYR A 206 26.69 -9.31 7.39
C TYR A 206 28.02 -8.99 6.72
N LYS A 207 28.63 -9.94 6.05
CA LYS A 207 29.80 -9.67 5.24
C LYS A 207 29.42 -8.95 3.98
N ASP A 208 30.25 -7.99 3.57
CA ASP A 208 30.16 -7.38 2.26
C ASP A 208 30.01 -8.48 1.22
N ALA A 209 29.02 -8.31 0.34
CA ALA A 209 28.66 -9.30 -0.63
C ALA A 209 29.81 -9.45 -1.62
N SER A 210 30.64 -10.48 -1.42
CA SER A 210 31.56 -10.94 -2.46
C SER A 210 30.83 -12.06 -3.24
N PRO A 211 30.89 -12.08 -4.58
CA PRO A 211 30.29 -13.15 -5.36
C PRO A 211 30.97 -14.48 -5.02
N VAL A 212 30.25 -15.36 -4.35
CA VAL A 212 30.77 -16.66 -3.93
C VAL A 212 30.29 -17.76 -4.85
N ASP A 213 29.09 -17.59 -5.42
CA ASP A 213 28.50 -18.57 -6.31
C ASP A 213 27.61 -17.91 -7.39
N VAL A 214 27.17 -18.74 -8.33
CA VAL A 214 26.31 -18.30 -9.44
C VAL A 214 24.95 -17.83 -8.97
N GLU A 215 24.42 -18.40 -7.86
CA GLU A 215 23.13 -18.04 -7.29
C GLU A 215 23.13 -16.60 -6.76
N ASP A 216 24.18 -16.20 -6.08
CA ASP A 216 24.37 -14.82 -5.59
C ASP A 216 24.41 -13.82 -6.75
N GLY A 217 25.16 -14.13 -7.82
CA GLY A 217 25.24 -13.31 -9.02
C GLY A 217 23.90 -13.20 -9.74
N TYR A 218 23.20 -14.33 -9.86
CA TYR A 218 21.86 -14.37 -10.47
C TYR A 218 20.84 -13.57 -9.67
N ASN A 219 20.80 -13.75 -8.35
CA ASN A 219 19.87 -13.03 -7.46
C ASN A 219 20.14 -11.53 -7.46
N ALA A 220 21.38 -11.10 -7.49
CA ALA A 220 21.75 -9.69 -7.60
C ALA A 220 21.31 -9.09 -8.96
N LEU A 221 21.54 -9.79 -10.07
CA LEU A 221 21.09 -9.37 -11.39
C LEU A 221 19.56 -9.32 -11.47
N LYS A 222 18.87 -10.33 -10.95
CA LYS A 222 17.40 -10.38 -10.86
C LYS A 222 16.85 -9.18 -10.10
N THR A 223 17.43 -8.88 -8.93
CA THR A 223 17.06 -7.72 -8.11
C THR A 223 17.25 -6.41 -8.84
N TYR A 224 18.40 -6.24 -9.50
CA TYR A 224 18.71 -5.05 -10.29
C TYR A 224 17.69 -4.81 -11.40
N LEU A 225 17.33 -5.86 -12.13
CA LEU A 225 16.33 -5.80 -13.19
C LEU A 225 14.92 -5.53 -12.65
N MET A 226 14.54 -6.10 -11.50
CA MET A 226 13.26 -5.81 -10.84
C MET A 226 13.15 -4.37 -10.36
N LEU A 227 14.25 -3.79 -9.86
CA LEU A 227 14.29 -2.38 -9.45
C LEU A 227 14.29 -1.43 -10.66
N SER A 228 14.74 -1.88 -11.84
CA SER A 228 14.77 -1.08 -13.07
C SER A 228 13.48 -1.15 -13.90
N SER A 229 12.66 -2.20 -13.72
CA SER A 229 11.39 -2.40 -14.43
C SER A 229 10.34 -2.97 -13.49
N ARG A 230 9.08 -2.59 -13.70
CA ARG A 230 7.93 -3.09 -12.90
C ARG A 230 7.34 -4.40 -13.40
N ASP A 231 7.83 -4.93 -14.52
CA ASP A 231 7.18 -6.05 -15.21
C ASP A 231 7.28 -7.38 -14.45
N HIS A 232 8.30 -7.54 -13.61
CA HIS A 232 8.62 -8.81 -12.93
C HIS A 232 8.85 -8.64 -11.43
N VAL A 233 8.18 -7.67 -10.79
CA VAL A 233 8.37 -7.40 -9.36
C VAL A 233 7.89 -8.56 -8.51
N ASP A 234 8.80 -9.12 -7.71
CA ASP A 234 8.55 -10.08 -6.64
C ASP A 234 8.92 -9.45 -5.31
N VAL A 235 7.90 -9.12 -4.52
CA VAL A 235 8.04 -8.40 -3.25
C VAL A 235 8.88 -9.17 -2.25
N GLY A 236 8.73 -10.50 -2.17
CA GLY A 236 9.50 -11.35 -1.26
C GLY A 236 10.99 -11.33 -1.60
N HIS A 237 11.31 -11.54 -2.88
CA HIS A 237 12.70 -11.48 -3.37
C HIS A 237 13.31 -10.09 -3.14
N LEU A 238 12.58 -9.03 -3.47
CA LEU A 238 13.06 -7.66 -3.26
C LEU A 238 13.29 -7.34 -1.79
N SER A 239 12.40 -7.79 -0.90
CA SER A 239 12.57 -7.57 0.55
C SER A 239 13.89 -8.12 1.07
N ASP A 240 14.22 -9.36 0.71
CA ASP A 240 15.47 -10.01 1.14
C ASP A 240 16.71 -9.35 0.53
N GLN A 241 16.71 -9.16 -0.78
CA GLN A 241 17.88 -8.68 -1.50
C GLN A 241 18.14 -7.19 -1.27
N VAL A 242 17.10 -6.36 -1.24
CA VAL A 242 17.25 -4.93 -0.91
C VAL A 242 17.78 -4.78 0.52
N THR A 243 17.26 -5.55 1.48
CA THR A 243 17.79 -5.57 2.85
C THR A 243 19.27 -5.92 2.87
N ARG A 244 19.69 -6.94 2.11
CA ARG A 244 21.10 -7.36 2.00
C ARG A 244 21.99 -6.23 1.48
N PHE A 245 21.63 -5.61 0.34
CA PHE A 245 22.45 -4.60 -0.31
C PHE A 245 22.36 -3.21 0.35
N TRP A 246 21.29 -2.92 1.08
CA TRP A 246 21.16 -1.64 1.78
C TRP A 246 21.91 -1.62 3.12
N ARG A 247 22.07 -2.77 3.72
CA ARG A 247 22.57 -2.90 5.09
C ARG A 247 23.96 -2.34 5.32
N SER A 248 24.95 -2.61 4.44
CA SER A 248 26.29 -2.09 4.57
C SER A 248 26.29 -0.56 4.58
N TRP A 249 25.50 0.05 3.72
CA TRP A 249 25.34 1.49 3.69
C TRP A 249 24.65 2.04 4.95
N LEU A 250 23.61 1.37 5.43
CA LEU A 250 22.93 1.75 6.68
C LEU A 250 23.89 1.74 7.87
N GLU A 251 24.68 0.68 8.03
CA GLU A 251 25.68 0.57 9.11
C GLU A 251 26.76 1.65 9.00
N ALA A 252 27.24 1.94 7.80
CA ALA A 252 28.26 2.97 7.56
C ALA A 252 27.73 4.40 7.86
N ASN A 253 26.44 4.65 7.66
CA ASN A 253 25.82 5.97 7.84
C ASN A 253 24.99 6.09 9.15
N ARG A 254 25.00 5.06 9.99
CA ARG A 254 24.17 4.97 11.20
C ARG A 254 24.37 6.14 12.19
N GLY A 255 25.59 6.66 12.30
CA GLY A 255 25.90 7.74 13.23
C GLY A 255 25.66 7.33 14.68
N THR A 256 24.83 8.11 15.39
CA THR A 256 24.48 7.87 16.81
C THR A 256 23.26 6.97 17.02
N MET A 257 22.54 6.63 15.95
CA MET A 257 21.35 5.78 16.02
C MET A 257 21.71 4.37 16.52
N THR A 258 20.85 3.79 17.36
CA THR A 258 21.06 2.40 17.79
C THR A 258 20.82 1.45 16.62
N ARG A 259 21.46 0.27 16.65
CA ARG A 259 21.31 -0.73 15.59
C ARG A 259 19.88 -1.24 15.47
N GLU A 260 19.21 -1.43 16.59
CA GLU A 260 17.83 -1.90 16.64
C GLU A 260 16.86 -0.87 16.03
N GLU A 261 17.04 0.39 16.39
CA GLU A 261 16.27 1.48 15.83
C GLU A 261 16.45 1.62 14.32
N MET A 262 17.72 1.57 13.85
CA MET A 262 18.03 1.60 12.43
C MET A 262 17.35 0.45 11.67
N ILE A 263 17.43 -0.79 12.18
CA ILE A 263 16.82 -1.97 11.54
C ILE A 263 15.29 -1.82 11.51
N ARG A 264 14.68 -1.39 12.60
CA ARG A 264 13.24 -1.21 12.71
C ARG A 264 12.73 -0.16 11.74
N THR A 265 13.35 1.02 11.72
CA THR A 265 12.93 2.14 10.87
C THR A 265 13.19 1.83 9.39
N ALA A 266 14.37 1.32 9.06
CA ALA A 266 14.68 0.89 7.69
C ALA A 266 13.71 -0.22 7.20
N GLY A 267 13.38 -1.18 8.06
CA GLY A 267 12.40 -2.23 7.77
C GLY A 267 11.01 -1.67 7.46
N ARG A 268 10.53 -0.69 8.26
CA ARG A 268 9.25 -0.02 8.00
C ARG A 268 9.22 0.70 6.65
N VAL A 269 10.28 1.46 6.34
CA VAL A 269 10.41 2.17 5.06
C VAL A 269 10.42 1.19 3.89
N LEU A 270 11.17 0.09 3.99
CA LEU A 270 11.23 -0.94 2.95
C LEU A 270 9.87 -1.63 2.75
N THR A 271 9.24 -2.07 3.84
CA THR A 271 7.93 -2.74 3.77
C THR A 271 6.89 -1.85 3.10
N PHE A 272 6.75 -0.62 3.56
CA PHE A 272 5.80 0.33 2.99
C PHE A 272 6.09 0.64 1.52
N HIS A 273 7.37 0.79 1.15
CA HIS A 273 7.77 0.99 -0.24
C HIS A 273 7.36 -0.19 -1.13
N LEU A 274 7.55 -1.43 -0.66
CA LEU A 274 7.21 -2.64 -1.41
C LEU A 274 5.70 -2.91 -1.48
N GLU A 275 4.93 -2.54 -0.46
CA GLU A 275 3.46 -2.58 -0.50
C GLU A 275 2.89 -1.73 -1.65
N HIS A 276 3.60 -0.67 -2.02
CA HIS A 276 3.22 0.23 -3.12
C HIS A 276 3.86 -0.11 -4.48
N ALA A 277 4.47 -1.29 -4.63
CA ALA A 277 5.17 -1.70 -5.86
C ALA A 277 4.28 -1.66 -7.13
N ASN A 278 2.97 -1.86 -6.97
CA ASN A 278 2.00 -1.79 -8.07
C ASN A 278 1.58 -0.36 -8.44
N HIS A 279 1.99 0.65 -7.67
CA HIS A 279 1.57 2.03 -7.92
C HIS A 279 2.26 2.62 -9.16
N PRO A 280 1.55 3.35 -10.05
CA PRO A 280 2.14 3.91 -11.29
C PRO A 280 3.35 4.82 -11.07
N ALA A 281 3.40 5.53 -9.95
CA ALA A 281 4.50 6.42 -9.59
C ALA A 281 5.62 5.73 -8.79
N TRP A 282 5.58 4.40 -8.62
CA TRP A 282 6.64 3.67 -7.91
C TRP A 282 7.99 3.89 -8.58
N PRO A 283 9.04 4.34 -7.84
CA PRO A 283 10.30 4.72 -8.43
C PRO A 283 11.10 3.51 -8.90
N THR A 284 11.67 3.62 -10.08
CA THR A 284 12.60 2.64 -10.65
C THR A 284 14.00 3.23 -10.73
N ILE A 285 15.02 2.39 -10.70
CA ILE A 285 16.41 2.80 -10.90
C ILE A 285 16.76 2.86 -12.40
N ALA A 286 17.70 3.73 -12.76
CA ALA A 286 18.24 3.76 -14.11
C ALA A 286 19.06 2.48 -14.36
N ASN A 287 18.77 1.79 -15.45
CA ASN A 287 19.41 0.54 -15.84
C ASN A 287 20.74 0.81 -16.57
N ASN A 288 21.82 0.16 -16.14
CA ASN A 288 23.09 0.09 -16.87
C ASN A 288 23.10 -1.15 -17.77
N LEU A 289 22.63 -0.98 -19.01
CA LEU A 289 22.48 -2.07 -19.95
C LEU A 289 23.81 -2.78 -20.28
N VAL A 290 24.91 -2.05 -20.34
CA VAL A 290 26.23 -2.63 -20.62
C VAL A 290 26.62 -3.61 -19.52
N LEU A 291 26.52 -3.19 -18.26
CA LEU A 291 26.81 -4.05 -17.11
C LEU A 291 25.89 -5.26 -17.07
N VAL A 292 24.60 -5.06 -17.36
CA VAL A 292 23.60 -6.16 -17.39
C VAL A 292 23.97 -7.21 -18.43
N ASP A 293 24.33 -6.79 -19.64
CA ASP A 293 24.67 -7.71 -20.73
C ASP A 293 25.98 -8.46 -20.46
N GLU A 294 27.00 -7.78 -19.97
CA GLU A 294 28.26 -8.40 -19.57
C GLU A 294 28.07 -9.45 -18.47
N VAL A 295 27.32 -9.11 -17.42
CA VAL A 295 27.01 -10.04 -16.31
C VAL A 295 26.16 -11.23 -16.79
N ARG A 296 25.18 -10.98 -17.66
CA ARG A 296 24.40 -12.06 -18.29
C ARG A 296 25.28 -13.04 -19.02
N ASP A 297 26.20 -12.54 -19.84
CA ASP A 297 27.09 -13.42 -20.61
C ASP A 297 28.03 -14.21 -19.72
N LYS A 298 28.54 -13.62 -18.65
CA LYS A 298 29.35 -14.34 -17.65
C LYS A 298 28.55 -15.43 -16.94
N LEU A 299 27.36 -15.09 -16.43
CA LEU A 299 26.49 -16.08 -15.78
C LEU A 299 26.06 -17.19 -16.73
N ARG A 300 25.72 -16.86 -17.99
CA ARG A 300 25.40 -17.86 -19.03
C ARG A 300 26.56 -18.80 -19.31
N GLN A 301 27.79 -18.32 -19.36
CA GLN A 301 28.97 -19.17 -19.57
C GLN A 301 29.14 -20.17 -18.45
N VAL A 302 29.00 -19.74 -17.19
CA VAL A 302 29.09 -20.62 -16.02
C VAL A 302 27.91 -21.60 -15.99
N VAL A 303 26.71 -21.12 -16.25
CA VAL A 303 25.49 -21.94 -16.27
C VAL A 303 25.49 -22.96 -17.39
N ARG A 304 26.01 -22.64 -18.59
CA ARG A 304 26.13 -23.60 -19.70
C ARG A 304 27.08 -24.77 -19.37
N GLY A 305 27.99 -24.61 -18.45
CA GLY A 305 28.86 -25.71 -17.96
C GLY A 305 28.18 -26.66 -16.97
N MET A 306 26.93 -26.36 -16.56
CA MET A 306 26.17 -27.21 -15.62
C MET A 306 25.18 -28.10 -16.38
N PRO A 307 24.95 -29.35 -15.92
CA PRO A 307 23.85 -30.19 -16.47
C PRO A 307 22.51 -29.48 -16.36
N ALA A 308 21.64 -29.72 -17.35
CA ALA A 308 20.34 -29.02 -17.39
C ALA A 308 19.46 -29.31 -16.17
N ALA A 309 19.48 -30.54 -15.66
CA ALA A 309 18.76 -30.91 -14.44
C ALA A 309 19.25 -30.15 -13.22
N GLU A 310 20.57 -29.89 -13.09
CA GLU A 310 21.12 -29.10 -11.99
C GLU A 310 20.67 -27.63 -12.06
N ARG A 311 20.61 -27.04 -13.26
CA ARG A 311 20.13 -25.69 -13.48
C ARG A 311 18.66 -25.51 -13.07
N VAL A 312 17.82 -26.44 -13.54
CA VAL A 312 16.39 -26.44 -13.22
C VAL A 312 16.15 -26.66 -11.72
N TYR A 313 16.90 -27.57 -11.11
CA TYR A 313 16.83 -27.79 -9.68
C TYR A 313 17.24 -26.53 -8.90
N ALA A 314 18.29 -25.85 -9.32
CA ALA A 314 18.76 -24.62 -8.72
C ALA A 314 17.67 -23.50 -8.79
N GLU A 315 17.01 -23.37 -9.92
CA GLU A 315 15.91 -22.40 -10.09
C GLU A 315 14.71 -22.72 -9.17
N ILE A 316 14.30 -23.99 -9.10
CA ILE A 316 13.21 -24.43 -8.22
C ILE A 316 13.57 -24.12 -6.75
N LYS A 317 14.80 -24.45 -6.33
CA LYS A 317 15.28 -24.18 -4.98
C LYS A 317 15.33 -22.69 -4.66
N ALA A 318 15.84 -21.86 -5.57
CA ALA A 318 15.89 -20.41 -5.40
C ALA A 318 14.50 -19.79 -5.24
N ARG A 319 13.54 -20.20 -6.09
CA ARG A 319 12.14 -19.74 -5.99
C ARG A 319 11.47 -20.19 -4.69
N ALA A 320 11.73 -21.42 -4.26
CA ALA A 320 11.20 -21.94 -3.00
C ALA A 320 11.79 -21.17 -1.80
N SER A 321 13.10 -20.89 -1.81
CA SER A 321 13.76 -20.17 -0.71
C SER A 321 13.28 -18.72 -0.54
N THR A 322 12.82 -18.07 -1.62
CA THR A 322 12.24 -16.73 -1.56
C THR A 322 10.77 -16.74 -1.12
N ARG A 323 10.05 -17.84 -1.41
CA ARG A 323 8.61 -17.95 -1.10
C ARG A 323 8.33 -18.41 0.32
N PHE A 324 9.21 -19.23 0.89
CA PHE A 324 9.04 -19.83 2.19
C PHE A 324 10.10 -19.33 3.18
N ALA A 325 9.65 -18.98 4.37
CA ALA A 325 10.53 -18.44 5.41
C ALA A 325 11.58 -19.47 5.88
N PRO A 326 12.82 -19.05 6.14
CA PRO A 326 13.85 -19.94 6.67
C PRO A 326 13.50 -20.41 8.09
N LEU A 327 13.91 -21.65 8.42
CA LEU A 327 13.67 -22.27 9.72
C LEU A 327 14.90 -22.11 10.61
N THR A 328 14.71 -21.50 11.77
CA THR A 328 15.72 -21.39 12.82
C THR A 328 15.29 -22.18 14.06
N VAL A 329 16.23 -22.56 14.91
CA VAL A 329 15.91 -23.21 16.20
C VAL A 329 14.93 -22.31 16.99
N ALA A 330 15.20 -21.02 17.08
CA ALA A 330 14.36 -20.09 17.82
C ALA A 330 12.92 -20.03 17.30
N ASN A 331 12.73 -20.06 15.95
CA ASN A 331 11.39 -20.05 15.36
C ASN A 331 10.63 -21.36 15.63
N ILE A 332 11.32 -22.49 15.67
CA ILE A 332 10.71 -23.80 15.88
C ILE A 332 10.32 -23.99 17.37
N VAL A 333 11.22 -23.66 18.30
CA VAL A 333 10.97 -23.86 19.72
C VAL A 333 10.12 -22.80 20.38
N GLY A 334 9.93 -21.67 19.69
CA GLY A 334 9.17 -20.51 20.15
C GLY A 334 9.93 -19.61 21.14
N PRO A 335 9.40 -18.42 21.42
CA PRO A 335 10.07 -17.38 22.20
C PRO A 335 10.39 -17.84 23.63
N ASP A 336 9.50 -18.64 24.25
CA ASP A 336 9.65 -19.11 25.64
C ASP A 336 10.84 -20.08 25.84
N ASN A 337 11.24 -20.78 24.79
CA ASN A 337 12.30 -21.77 24.81
C ASN A 337 13.56 -21.33 24.04
N ALA A 338 13.52 -20.19 23.37
CA ALA A 338 14.65 -19.72 22.55
C ALA A 338 15.92 -19.41 23.36
N ALA A 339 15.77 -19.12 24.65
CA ALA A 339 16.88 -18.92 25.55
C ALA A 339 17.57 -20.26 26.01
N LEU A 340 16.84 -21.40 25.94
CA LEU A 340 17.29 -22.69 26.41
C LEU A 340 18.10 -23.47 25.37
N VAL A 341 17.74 -23.30 24.09
CA VAL A 341 18.33 -24.04 22.98
C VAL A 341 18.77 -23.07 21.89
N ALA A 342 20.03 -23.14 21.53
CA ALA A 342 20.61 -22.34 20.44
C ALA A 342 20.88 -23.21 19.22
N GLY A 343 20.81 -22.60 18.04
CA GLY A 343 21.15 -23.25 16.77
C GLY A 343 22.13 -22.39 15.96
N SER A 344 23.17 -23.03 15.42
CA SER A 344 24.15 -22.35 14.58
C SER A 344 23.81 -22.40 13.11
N HIS A 345 22.85 -23.27 12.71
CA HIS A 345 22.42 -23.46 11.32
C HIS A 345 20.98 -23.02 11.09
N VAL A 346 20.76 -22.43 9.93
CA VAL A 346 19.43 -22.00 9.47
C VAL A 346 19.08 -22.85 8.25
N VAL A 347 17.98 -23.59 8.32
CA VAL A 347 17.47 -24.35 7.18
C VAL A 347 16.78 -23.41 6.21
N SER A 348 17.14 -23.47 4.92
CA SER A 348 16.43 -22.71 3.89
C SER A 348 14.96 -23.07 3.87
N GLY A 349 14.09 -22.07 3.68
CA GLY A 349 12.65 -22.28 3.54
C GLY A 349 12.27 -23.25 2.43
N ALA A 350 13.10 -23.42 1.42
CA ALA A 350 12.94 -24.41 0.36
C ALA A 350 12.84 -25.87 0.89
N PHE A 351 13.40 -26.13 2.07
CA PHE A 351 13.41 -27.46 2.70
C PHE A 351 12.41 -27.60 3.86
N SER A 352 11.39 -26.75 3.88
CA SER A 352 10.23 -26.91 4.74
C SER A 352 9.22 -27.91 4.15
N VAL A 353 8.39 -28.49 5.02
CA VAL A 353 7.29 -29.37 4.58
C VAL A 353 6.29 -28.63 3.71
N ASP A 354 6.01 -27.37 4.04
CA ASP A 354 5.08 -26.53 3.29
C ASP A 354 5.65 -26.21 1.90
N ALA A 355 6.95 -25.89 1.79
CA ALA A 355 7.61 -25.69 0.50
C ALA A 355 7.51 -26.92 -0.40
N TRP A 356 7.70 -28.11 0.15
CA TRP A 356 7.56 -29.35 -0.61
C TRP A 356 6.15 -29.55 -1.14
N ARG A 357 5.13 -29.41 -0.26
CA ARG A 357 3.73 -29.67 -0.58
C ARG A 357 3.12 -28.64 -1.53
N GLU A 358 3.41 -27.38 -1.27
CA GLU A 358 2.75 -26.29 -1.97
C GLU A 358 3.44 -25.89 -3.28
N TYR A 359 4.75 -26.16 -3.40
CA TYR A 359 5.51 -25.65 -4.55
C TYR A 359 6.47 -26.67 -5.16
N VAL A 360 7.45 -27.20 -4.41
CA VAL A 360 8.61 -27.92 -4.97
C VAL A 360 8.18 -29.16 -5.74
N GLN A 361 7.26 -29.96 -5.19
CA GLN A 361 6.78 -31.21 -5.82
C GLN A 361 6.15 -30.94 -7.19
N ASN A 362 5.29 -29.93 -7.28
CA ASN A 362 4.64 -29.56 -8.53
C ASN A 362 5.63 -28.94 -9.50
N ALA A 363 6.51 -28.05 -9.05
CA ALA A 363 7.54 -27.44 -9.88
C ALA A 363 8.49 -28.47 -10.52
N ILE A 364 8.88 -29.52 -9.77
CA ILE A 364 9.67 -30.63 -10.30
C ILE A 364 8.89 -31.40 -11.37
N LYS A 365 7.61 -31.70 -11.14
CA LYS A 365 6.76 -32.39 -12.10
C LYS A 365 6.58 -31.57 -13.37
N ASP A 366 6.26 -30.30 -13.25
CA ASP A 366 6.05 -29.38 -14.36
C ASP A 366 7.33 -29.19 -15.18
N ALA A 367 8.47 -29.08 -14.52
CA ALA A 367 9.78 -29.01 -15.19
C ALA A 367 10.10 -30.28 -15.98
N ALA A 368 9.77 -31.45 -15.43
CA ALA A 368 10.01 -32.73 -16.10
C ALA A 368 9.07 -32.96 -17.33
N THR A 369 7.83 -32.44 -17.28
CA THR A 369 6.84 -32.59 -18.33
C THR A 369 6.91 -31.53 -19.44
N ASN A 370 7.84 -30.54 -19.34
CA ASN A 370 7.96 -29.40 -20.27
C ASN A 370 6.72 -28.49 -20.35
N GLU A 371 5.81 -28.53 -19.38
CA GLU A 371 4.60 -27.71 -19.40
C GLU A 371 4.89 -26.21 -19.07
N GLN A 372 6.02 -25.92 -18.43
CA GLN A 372 6.43 -24.54 -18.17
C GLN A 372 7.52 -24.07 -19.15
N SER A 373 7.08 -23.51 -20.26
CA SER A 373 7.97 -22.79 -21.19
C SER A 373 8.28 -21.37 -20.67
N ASN A 374 8.82 -21.23 -19.49
CA ASN A 374 9.29 -19.94 -19.03
C ASN A 374 10.76 -19.77 -19.44
N ALA A 375 10.97 -19.02 -20.53
CA ALA A 375 12.29 -18.45 -20.77
C ALA A 375 12.71 -17.70 -19.50
N ASP A 376 13.91 -17.98 -19.02
CA ASP A 376 14.48 -17.20 -17.91
C ASP A 376 14.67 -15.76 -18.36
N TRP A 377 13.77 -14.88 -17.92
CA TRP A 377 13.77 -13.46 -18.28
C TRP A 377 15.02 -12.72 -17.77
N VAL A 378 15.65 -13.21 -16.69
CA VAL A 378 16.87 -12.64 -16.12
C VAL A 378 18.07 -12.90 -17.03
N LEU A 379 18.32 -14.16 -17.36
CA LEU A 379 19.40 -14.56 -18.27
C LEU A 379 18.99 -14.56 -19.74
N GLN A 380 17.69 -14.40 -20.04
CA GLN A 380 17.16 -14.47 -21.41
C GLN A 380 17.57 -15.78 -22.14
N THR A 381 17.52 -16.88 -21.42
CA THR A 381 17.82 -18.21 -21.96
C THR A 381 16.57 -19.04 -22.02
N SER A 382 16.39 -19.84 -23.09
CA SER A 382 15.37 -20.87 -23.14
C SER A 382 15.98 -22.19 -22.65
N THR A 383 15.43 -22.74 -21.59
CA THR A 383 15.88 -24.03 -21.02
C THR A 383 15.32 -25.26 -21.76
N LYS A 384 14.48 -25.04 -22.78
CA LYS A 384 13.67 -26.06 -23.42
C LYS A 384 14.44 -27.17 -24.10
N ASP A 385 15.58 -26.85 -24.72
CA ASP A 385 16.24 -27.79 -25.62
C ASP A 385 17.24 -28.72 -24.91
N ASP A 386 17.73 -28.34 -23.72
CA ASP A 386 18.79 -29.07 -23.04
C ASP A 386 18.30 -30.22 -22.12
N LEU A 387 17.10 -30.04 -21.47
CA LEU A 387 16.54 -31.03 -20.55
C LEU A 387 16.08 -32.32 -21.26
N THR A 388 15.48 -32.18 -22.44
CA THR A 388 15.02 -33.33 -23.22
C THR A 388 16.17 -34.23 -23.71
N LEU A 389 17.39 -33.71 -23.75
CA LEU A 389 18.60 -34.47 -24.06
C LEU A 389 19.09 -35.32 -22.87
N GLU A 390 18.65 -35.06 -21.64
CA GLU A 390 19.08 -35.78 -20.44
C GLU A 390 18.24 -37.03 -20.12
N GLY A 391 17.12 -37.27 -20.81
CA GLY A 391 16.34 -38.48 -20.62
C GLY A 391 14.82 -38.30 -20.71
N SER A 392 14.08 -39.35 -20.33
CA SER A 392 12.63 -39.31 -20.28
C SER A 392 12.14 -38.41 -19.12
N PRO A 393 10.87 -37.88 -19.20
CA PRO A 393 10.29 -37.08 -18.12
C PRO A 393 10.38 -37.75 -16.73
N GLU A 394 10.20 -39.07 -16.67
CA GLU A 394 10.29 -39.83 -15.43
C GLU A 394 11.73 -39.88 -14.89
N GLN A 395 12.74 -39.98 -15.77
CA GLN A 395 14.15 -39.99 -15.42
C GLN A 395 14.57 -38.61 -14.89
N ILE A 396 14.16 -37.54 -15.58
CA ILE A 396 14.40 -36.16 -15.15
C ILE A 396 13.75 -35.87 -13.78
N GLN A 397 12.47 -36.24 -13.63
CA GLN A 397 11.77 -36.08 -12.35
C GLN A 397 12.48 -36.83 -11.22
N LYS A 398 12.91 -38.08 -11.47
CA LYS A 398 13.64 -38.88 -10.49
C LYS A 398 14.99 -38.25 -10.10
N ALA A 399 15.70 -37.69 -11.09
CA ALA A 399 16.96 -36.98 -10.85
C ALA A 399 16.77 -35.73 -9.99
N LEU A 400 15.79 -34.88 -10.32
CA LEU A 400 15.46 -33.67 -9.57
C LEU A 400 15.04 -34.00 -8.12
N ILE A 401 14.19 -35.02 -7.93
CA ILE A 401 13.80 -35.49 -6.59
C ILE A 401 15.02 -36.03 -5.81
N ALA A 402 15.93 -36.75 -6.47
CA ALA A 402 17.15 -37.25 -5.81
C ALA A 402 18.05 -36.08 -5.32
N MET A 403 18.21 -35.04 -6.14
CA MET A 403 18.94 -33.83 -5.77
C MET A 403 18.29 -33.15 -4.57
N TYR A 404 16.97 -32.95 -4.60
CA TYR A 404 16.24 -32.37 -3.49
C TYR A 404 16.38 -33.16 -2.19
N LYS A 405 16.23 -34.49 -2.25
CA LYS A 405 16.36 -35.35 -1.06
C LYS A 405 17.77 -35.30 -0.48
N ARG A 406 18.79 -35.26 -1.32
CA ARG A 406 20.17 -35.13 -0.88
C ARG A 406 20.37 -33.81 -0.12
N ASP A 407 20.02 -32.70 -0.76
CA ASP A 407 20.19 -31.37 -0.18
C ASP A 407 19.33 -31.19 1.07
N TYR A 408 18.10 -31.69 1.08
CA TYR A 408 17.22 -31.75 2.24
C TYR A 408 17.89 -32.47 3.44
N THR A 409 18.42 -33.65 3.17
CA THR A 409 19.07 -34.45 4.20
C THR A 409 20.31 -33.74 4.76
N ASP A 410 21.12 -33.15 3.89
CA ASP A 410 22.32 -32.41 4.28
C ASP A 410 21.99 -31.14 5.10
N GLU A 411 20.97 -30.39 4.72
CA GLU A 411 20.48 -29.20 5.43
C GLU A 411 20.00 -29.56 6.85
N TRP A 412 19.10 -30.52 6.94
CA TRP A 412 18.56 -30.94 8.23
C TRP A 412 19.59 -31.63 9.13
N LYS A 413 20.53 -32.38 8.55
CA LYS A 413 21.66 -32.94 9.28
C LYS A 413 22.53 -31.84 9.90
N GLN A 414 22.87 -30.81 9.16
CA GLN A 414 23.64 -29.66 9.66
C GLN A 414 22.85 -28.90 10.72
N PHE A 415 21.52 -28.74 10.53
CA PHE A 415 20.66 -28.11 11.51
C PHE A 415 20.71 -28.86 12.85
N VAL A 416 20.49 -30.18 12.84
CA VAL A 416 20.51 -31.01 14.06
C VAL A 416 21.88 -30.99 14.72
N GLN A 417 22.97 -31.09 13.93
CA GLN A 417 24.33 -31.00 14.44
C GLN A 417 24.67 -29.63 15.02
N GLY A 418 24.01 -28.58 14.56
CA GLY A 418 24.20 -27.22 15.04
C GLY A 418 23.39 -26.86 16.29
N VAL A 419 22.50 -27.73 16.75
CA VAL A 419 21.70 -27.50 17.97
C VAL A 419 22.56 -27.73 19.22
N SER A 420 22.50 -26.79 20.13
CA SER A 420 23.18 -26.86 21.41
C SER A 420 22.30 -26.32 22.54
N VAL A 421 22.46 -26.85 23.74
CA VAL A 421 21.85 -26.26 24.94
C VAL A 421 22.65 -25.03 25.32
N SER A 422 21.98 -23.96 25.70
CA SER A 422 22.62 -22.72 26.15
C SER A 422 23.35 -22.92 27.47
N SER A 423 24.43 -22.16 27.71
CA SER A 423 25.10 -22.14 28.99
C SER A 423 24.24 -21.38 30.01
N PHE A 424 24.20 -21.91 31.25
CA PHE A 424 23.48 -21.29 32.36
C PHE A 424 24.44 -20.58 33.30
N GLU A 425 24.10 -19.36 33.73
CA GLU A 425 24.97 -18.56 34.59
C GLU A 425 24.82 -18.93 36.06
N THR A 426 23.62 -19.38 36.45
CA THR A 426 23.37 -19.75 37.86
C THR A 426 22.81 -21.16 38.00
N PHE A 427 22.99 -21.76 39.20
CA PHE A 427 22.47 -23.09 39.48
C PHE A 427 20.91 -23.17 39.48
N PRO A 428 20.17 -22.19 39.99
CA PRO A 428 18.71 -22.15 39.88
C PRO A 428 18.23 -22.11 38.43
N ASP A 429 18.91 -21.35 37.55
CA ASP A 429 18.57 -21.29 36.14
C ASP A 429 18.77 -22.62 35.43
N ALA A 430 19.85 -23.32 35.81
CA ALA A 430 20.15 -24.65 35.30
C ALA A 430 19.05 -25.68 35.68
N ILE A 431 18.56 -25.64 36.93
CA ILE A 431 17.47 -26.52 37.37
C ILE A 431 16.21 -26.26 36.56
N THR A 432 15.77 -24.98 36.46
CA THR A 432 14.58 -24.61 35.71
C THR A 432 14.69 -25.01 34.23
N ALA A 433 15.87 -24.83 33.65
CA ALA A 433 16.16 -25.22 32.28
C ALA A 433 16.09 -26.73 32.06
N MET A 434 16.66 -27.52 32.98
CA MET A 434 16.63 -28.99 32.90
C MET A 434 15.21 -29.54 33.07
N ASP A 435 14.42 -28.97 33.98
CA ASP A 435 13.00 -29.32 34.14
C ASP A 435 12.25 -29.09 32.84
N ARG A 436 12.49 -27.92 32.18
CA ARG A 436 11.86 -27.59 30.92
C ARG A 436 12.34 -28.47 29.76
N LEU A 437 13.62 -28.76 29.69
CA LEU A 437 14.19 -29.67 28.68
C LEU A 437 13.66 -31.10 28.82
N GLY A 438 13.42 -31.55 30.06
CA GLY A 438 12.91 -32.89 30.40
C GLY A 438 11.38 -33.02 30.35
N ASP A 439 10.63 -31.94 30.18
CA ASP A 439 9.18 -31.96 30.18
C ASP A 439 8.64 -32.76 28.97
N ALA A 440 7.73 -33.69 29.21
CA ALA A 440 7.20 -34.56 28.15
C ALA A 440 6.36 -33.86 27.12
N GLN A 441 5.76 -32.69 27.46
CA GLN A 441 4.86 -31.96 26.58
C GLN A 441 5.44 -30.63 26.06
N LEU A 442 6.21 -29.95 26.88
CA LEU A 442 6.70 -28.59 26.65
C LEU A 442 8.22 -28.56 26.30
N SER A 443 8.87 -29.72 26.20
CA SER A 443 10.29 -29.79 25.85
C SER A 443 10.60 -29.21 24.50
N PRO A 444 11.54 -28.23 24.41
CA PRO A 444 12.02 -27.73 23.14
C PRO A 444 12.68 -28.80 22.27
N VAL A 445 13.30 -29.77 22.88
CA VAL A 445 13.90 -30.93 22.19
C VAL A 445 12.82 -31.81 21.57
N GLY A 446 11.73 -32.05 22.28
CA GLY A 446 10.57 -32.77 21.75
C GLY A 446 9.92 -32.03 20.56
N THR A 447 9.88 -30.70 20.63
CA THR A 447 9.36 -29.86 19.52
C THR A 447 10.26 -29.91 18.30
N LEU A 448 11.59 -29.84 18.49
CA LEU A 448 12.56 -29.98 17.41
C LEU A 448 12.48 -31.36 16.73
N ILE A 449 12.36 -32.42 17.49
CA ILE A 449 12.24 -33.80 16.97
C ILE A 449 10.98 -33.91 16.08
N LYS A 450 9.85 -33.40 16.54
CA LYS A 450 8.59 -33.42 15.75
C LYS A 450 8.64 -32.66 14.44
N VAL A 451 9.52 -31.66 14.32
CA VAL A 451 9.68 -30.88 13.07
C VAL A 451 10.69 -31.52 12.14
N VAL A 452 11.70 -32.23 12.69
CA VAL A 452 12.76 -32.86 11.90
C VAL A 452 12.33 -34.23 11.37
N PHE A 453 11.53 -34.97 12.12
CA PHE A 453 11.06 -36.32 11.81
C PHE A 453 9.53 -36.41 11.71
#